data_935e1af43e845251498b4d0b8a7b0f24
#
_entry.id   935e1af43e845251498b4d0b8a7b0f24
#
_cell.length_a   1.000
_cell.length_b   1.000
_cell.length_c   1.000
_cell.angle_alpha   90.00
_cell.angle_beta   90.00
_cell.angle_gamma   90.00
#
_symmetry.space_group_name_H-M   'P 1'
#
loop_
_entity.id
_entity.type
_entity.pdbx_description
1 polymer ?
#
loop_
_entity_poly.entity_id
_entity_poly.type
_entity_poly.pdbx_seq_one_letter_code
_entity_poly.pdbx_strand_id
1 'polypeptide(L)'
;MKFAQFPLRSASLLAAVSLAAASFAATSASQPPPPEPEVIDLSTAIGYAIENNFAIRQARERIREQEGVLLEVRAQAIPNVNAGGSFQLNEREISQFSPPSDRAWSMRINASQALFAGGGIRSAIKSADLAREAAILDLQAVINDALLDVRTNYYQVLLARDRITVQEENLRLLEQQLKTATDRFEAGTVSGFERLRAEVAVANARTPLITARNDYRLAIEALRQSLGLSPRRPDALDQAPEVVGALTYEQTEFDLQSATESARANRPDLQRIAKLTEASEQGIITARSGYFPTLAVVAGWQLSNRRTNPFDGARDGAFVGLQSNWDIFDGRATAGRVARARSIVEQARLSLTEFQLAADIQVRQAYSSWQEAVELVQASSRVVEQAEEAVRLANARYSAGTGTQLDVLQAQVELTTARSNQVQAYYNYNVAVAALRRAMGLTDALVAQ
;
A
#
# COMPACT_ATOMS: atom_id res chain seq x y z
N MET A 1 71.09 30.55 -4.15
CA MET A 1 69.90 31.27 -4.63
C MET A 1 69.81 31.13 -6.14
N LYS A 2 68.93 30.28 -6.67
CA LYS A 2 68.36 30.31 -8.02
C LYS A 2 67.06 29.52 -7.95
N PHE A 3 65.95 30.22 -7.98
CA PHE A 3 64.59 29.64 -8.10
C PHE A 3 64.41 29.16 -9.52
N ALA A 4 64.18 27.87 -9.70
CA ALA A 4 63.76 27.29 -10.97
C ALA A 4 62.23 27.42 -11.08
N GLN A 5 61.76 28.10 -12.14
CA GLN A 5 60.36 28.26 -12.53
C GLN A 5 59.81 26.93 -13.02
N PHE A 6 58.75 26.43 -12.37
CA PHE A 6 57.95 25.32 -12.83
C PHE A 6 56.85 25.84 -13.78
N PRO A 7 56.58 25.20 -14.92
CA PRO A 7 55.48 25.60 -15.79
C PRO A 7 54.15 25.10 -15.24
N LEU A 8 53.27 26.02 -14.88
CA LEU A 8 51.87 25.78 -14.52
C LEU A 8 51.09 25.32 -15.80
N ARG A 9 51.12 24.05 -16.15
CA ARG A 9 50.25 23.49 -17.19
C ARG A 9 49.47 22.22 -16.79
N SER A 10 49.43 21.83 -15.52
CA SER A 10 48.74 20.64 -15.01
C SER A 10 47.63 20.90 -14.00
N ALA A 11 47.26 22.17 -13.78
CA ALA A 11 46.23 22.53 -12.78
C ALA A 11 44.80 22.53 -13.32
N SER A 12 44.57 22.35 -14.61
CA SER A 12 43.23 22.42 -15.22
C SER A 12 42.47 21.10 -15.32
N LEU A 13 43.09 19.96 -15.00
CA LEU A 13 42.43 18.64 -15.03
C LEU A 13 41.80 18.20 -13.68
N LEU A 14 42.20 18.80 -12.57
CA LEU A 14 41.66 18.48 -11.25
C LEU A 14 40.37 19.26 -10.90
N ALA A 15 40.06 20.33 -11.63
CA ALA A 15 38.85 21.13 -11.38
C ALA A 15 37.58 20.57 -12.06
N ALA A 16 37.72 19.64 -13.01
CA ALA A 16 36.56 19.09 -13.74
C ALA A 16 35.89 17.89 -13.06
N VAL A 17 36.54 17.26 -12.08
CA VAL A 17 35.99 16.09 -11.38
C VAL A 17 35.14 16.47 -10.16
N SER A 18 35.31 17.68 -9.61
CA SER A 18 34.59 18.12 -8.42
C SER A 18 33.21 18.74 -8.70
N LEU A 19 32.84 18.99 -9.97
CA LEU A 19 31.56 19.64 -10.31
C LEU A 19 30.42 18.65 -10.62
N ALA A 20 30.70 17.34 -10.75
CA ALA A 20 29.68 16.35 -11.06
C ALA A 20 29.00 15.71 -9.82
N ALA A 21 29.45 16.01 -8.60
CA ALA A 21 28.94 15.44 -7.35
C ALA A 21 27.89 16.30 -6.63
N ALA A 22 27.58 17.50 -7.13
CA ALA A 22 26.73 18.47 -6.40
C ALA A 22 25.27 18.55 -6.86
N SER A 23 24.78 17.64 -7.72
CA SER A 23 23.44 17.78 -8.33
C SER A 23 22.41 16.72 -7.91
N PHE A 24 22.59 16.00 -6.82
CA PHE A 24 21.64 14.96 -6.36
C PHE A 24 21.12 15.16 -4.92
N ALA A 25 20.92 16.38 -4.49
CA ALA A 25 20.20 16.64 -3.26
C ALA A 25 18.98 17.57 -3.54
N ALA A 26 18.12 17.18 -4.48
CA ALA A 26 16.75 17.65 -4.45
C ALA A 26 16.03 16.84 -3.36
N THR A 27 16.11 17.33 -2.13
CA THR A 27 15.25 16.89 -1.03
C THR A 27 13.82 17.12 -1.50
N SER A 28 13.14 16.05 -1.90
CA SER A 28 11.69 16.08 -2.09
C SER A 28 11.10 16.33 -0.70
N ALA A 29 10.94 17.60 -0.33
CA ALA A 29 10.12 17.95 0.81
C ALA A 29 8.75 17.34 0.54
N SER A 30 8.31 16.44 1.40
CA SER A 30 6.98 15.85 1.32
C SER A 30 5.98 17.00 1.35
N GLN A 31 5.32 17.25 0.22
CA GLN A 31 4.25 18.23 0.19
C GLN A 31 3.18 17.83 1.20
N PRO A 32 2.65 18.77 2.00
CA PRO A 32 1.54 18.47 2.88
C PRO A 32 0.37 17.89 2.06
N PRO A 33 -0.43 17.01 2.65
CA PRO A 33 -1.58 16.44 1.96
C PRO A 33 -2.50 17.58 1.47
N PRO A 34 -3.11 17.45 0.28
CA PRO A 34 -3.99 18.47 -0.26
C PRO A 34 -5.23 18.63 0.64
N PRO A 35 -5.85 19.84 0.64
CA PRO A 35 -7.10 20.05 1.36
C PRO A 35 -8.23 19.26 0.67
N GLU A 36 -9.21 18.83 1.47
CA GLU A 36 -10.37 18.12 0.97
C GLU A 36 -11.24 18.99 0.01
N PRO A 37 -11.93 18.37 -0.97
CA PRO A 37 -12.95 19.04 -1.78
C PRO A 37 -14.20 19.38 -0.95
N GLU A 38 -15.06 20.28 -1.44
CA GLU A 38 -16.33 20.62 -0.76
C GLU A 38 -17.35 19.48 -0.86
N VAL A 39 -17.36 18.82 -2.01
CA VAL A 39 -18.28 17.73 -2.33
C VAL A 39 -17.47 16.50 -2.72
N ILE A 40 -17.82 15.37 -2.13
CA ILE A 40 -17.18 14.06 -2.41
C ILE A 40 -18.26 13.10 -2.89
N ASP A 41 -18.18 12.72 -4.17
CA ASP A 41 -18.86 11.55 -4.71
C ASP A 41 -17.88 10.38 -4.82
N LEU A 42 -18.36 9.19 -5.17
CA LEU A 42 -17.53 7.99 -5.22
C LEU A 42 -16.42 8.10 -6.29
N SER A 43 -16.69 8.72 -7.43
CA SER A 43 -15.71 8.89 -8.51
C SER A 43 -14.60 9.85 -8.12
N THR A 44 -14.96 10.96 -7.51
CA THR A 44 -14.02 11.93 -6.94
C THR A 44 -13.18 11.30 -5.83
N ALA A 45 -13.80 10.53 -4.92
CA ALA A 45 -13.09 9.81 -3.86
C ALA A 45 -12.02 8.86 -4.43
N ILE A 46 -12.37 8.07 -5.44
CA ILE A 46 -11.42 7.15 -6.11
C ILE A 46 -10.28 7.93 -6.79
N GLY A 47 -10.58 9.01 -7.50
CA GLY A 47 -9.56 9.87 -8.12
C GLY A 47 -8.56 10.42 -7.11
N TYR A 48 -9.05 11.01 -6.00
CA TYR A 48 -8.19 11.51 -4.93
C TYR A 48 -7.37 10.40 -4.26
N ALA A 49 -7.94 9.21 -4.06
CA ALA A 49 -7.21 8.11 -3.47
C ALA A 49 -6.05 7.63 -4.35
N ILE A 50 -6.24 7.52 -5.66
CA ILE A 50 -5.18 7.11 -6.60
C ILE A 50 -4.00 8.09 -6.57
N GLU A 51 -4.26 9.38 -6.39
CA GLU A 51 -3.23 10.41 -6.38
C GLU A 51 -2.56 10.55 -5.01
N ASN A 52 -3.34 10.51 -3.92
CA ASN A 52 -2.91 10.99 -2.61
C ASN A 52 -2.78 9.90 -1.56
N ASN A 53 -3.40 8.72 -1.73
CA ASN A 53 -3.33 7.65 -0.75
C ASN A 53 -1.87 7.24 -0.46
N PHE A 54 -1.50 7.22 0.81
CA PHE A 54 -0.13 6.98 1.24
C PHE A 54 0.37 5.57 0.90
N ALA A 55 -0.48 4.54 0.94
CA ALA A 55 -0.09 3.18 0.58
C ALA A 55 0.27 3.08 -0.91
N ILE A 56 -0.52 3.73 -1.79
CA ILE A 56 -0.26 3.80 -3.23
C ILE A 56 1.04 4.57 -3.51
N ARG A 57 1.25 5.71 -2.83
CA ARG A 57 2.48 6.50 -2.96
C ARG A 57 3.71 5.71 -2.51
N GLN A 58 3.62 5.00 -1.39
CA GLN A 58 4.69 4.13 -0.91
C GLN A 58 4.97 2.98 -1.90
N ALA A 59 3.94 2.37 -2.49
CA ALA A 59 4.13 1.32 -3.48
C ALA A 59 4.82 1.84 -4.77
N ARG A 60 4.54 3.09 -5.18
CA ARG A 60 5.27 3.74 -6.28
C ARG A 60 6.76 3.93 -5.95
N GLU A 61 7.08 4.33 -4.71
CA GLU A 61 8.49 4.46 -4.29
C GLU A 61 9.20 3.10 -4.20
N ARG A 62 8.49 2.00 -3.86
CA ARG A 62 9.05 0.64 -3.92
C ARG A 62 9.46 0.25 -5.35
N ILE A 63 8.74 0.68 -6.37
CA ILE A 63 9.17 0.47 -7.77
C ILE A 63 10.48 1.19 -8.03
N ARG A 64 10.62 2.46 -7.61
CA ARG A 64 11.87 3.23 -7.75
C ARG A 64 13.03 2.60 -6.97
N GLU A 65 12.76 2.06 -5.78
CA GLU A 65 13.73 1.28 -5.02
C GLU A 65 14.24 0.08 -5.83
N GLN A 66 13.34 -0.71 -6.42
CA GLN A 66 13.72 -1.86 -7.24
C GLN A 66 14.42 -1.46 -8.54
N GLU A 67 14.09 -0.31 -9.13
CA GLU A 67 14.83 0.27 -10.25
C GLU A 67 16.27 0.62 -9.84
N GLY A 68 16.44 1.17 -8.63
CA GLY A 68 17.77 1.41 -8.06
C GLY A 68 18.58 0.13 -7.86
N VAL A 69 17.96 -0.92 -7.31
CA VAL A 69 18.58 -2.25 -7.16
C VAL A 69 18.96 -2.84 -8.51
N LEU A 70 18.08 -2.74 -9.51
CA LEU A 70 18.37 -3.20 -10.87
C LEU A 70 19.56 -2.45 -11.49
N LEU A 71 19.64 -1.12 -11.29
CA LEU A 71 20.77 -0.31 -11.74
C LEU A 71 22.07 -0.74 -11.06
N GLU A 72 22.06 -0.97 -9.74
CA GLU A 72 23.20 -1.47 -8.96
C GLU A 72 23.68 -2.83 -9.48
N VAL A 73 22.75 -3.78 -9.70
CA VAL A 73 23.11 -5.11 -10.20
C VAL A 73 23.64 -5.04 -11.65
N ARG A 74 23.06 -4.20 -12.51
CA ARG A 74 23.52 -3.94 -13.87
C ARG A 74 24.92 -3.35 -13.91
N ALA A 75 25.33 -2.58 -12.91
CA ALA A 75 26.66 -2.01 -12.79
C ALA A 75 27.76 -3.10 -12.77
N GLN A 76 27.45 -4.33 -12.35
CA GLN A 76 28.39 -5.45 -12.41
C GLN A 76 28.73 -5.88 -13.86
N ALA A 77 27.90 -5.52 -14.84
CA ALA A 77 28.10 -5.83 -16.25
C ALA A 77 28.80 -4.73 -17.04
N ILE A 78 29.13 -3.59 -16.42
CA ILE A 78 29.82 -2.47 -17.04
C ILE A 78 31.18 -2.24 -16.36
N PRO A 79 32.14 -1.53 -17.00
CA PRO A 79 33.43 -1.28 -16.40
C PRO A 79 33.34 -0.51 -15.10
N ASN A 80 34.02 -1.01 -14.07
CA ASN A 80 34.24 -0.28 -12.84
C ASN A 80 35.57 0.44 -12.89
N VAL A 81 35.57 1.75 -12.58
CA VAL A 81 36.80 2.58 -12.54
C VAL A 81 36.97 3.06 -11.13
N ASN A 82 38.13 2.76 -10.53
CA ASN A 82 38.49 3.22 -9.20
C ASN A 82 39.84 3.94 -9.21
N ALA A 83 39.93 4.98 -8.35
CA ALA A 83 41.19 5.67 -8.06
C ALA A 83 41.55 5.45 -6.60
N GLY A 84 42.78 5.13 -6.35
CA GLY A 84 43.31 4.90 -5.00
C GLY A 84 44.68 5.50 -4.82
N GLY A 85 44.97 5.94 -3.61
CA GLY A 85 46.30 6.41 -3.19
C GLY A 85 46.72 5.75 -1.88
N SER A 86 48.00 5.44 -1.73
CA SER A 86 48.56 4.94 -0.50
C SER A 86 49.83 5.71 -0.17
N PHE A 87 50.06 5.99 1.11
CA PHE A 87 51.31 6.50 1.64
C PHE A 87 51.66 5.64 2.86
N GLN A 88 52.87 5.13 2.89
CA GLN A 88 53.36 4.27 3.98
C GLN A 88 54.70 4.79 4.50
N LEU A 89 54.84 4.80 5.79
CA LEU A 89 56.12 4.97 6.49
C LEU A 89 56.51 3.60 7.01
N ASN A 90 57.69 3.13 6.57
CA ASN A 90 58.22 1.84 6.98
C ASN A 90 59.51 2.07 7.78
N GLU A 91 59.74 1.26 8.78
CA GLU A 91 61.00 1.18 9.42
C GLU A 91 62.02 0.61 8.43
N ARG A 92 63.26 1.18 8.38
CA ARG A 92 64.27 0.80 7.37
C ARG A 92 64.61 -0.69 7.38
N GLU A 93 64.55 -1.30 8.55
CA GLU A 93 64.85 -2.73 8.74
C GLU A 93 63.81 -3.66 8.07
N ILE A 94 62.54 -3.19 7.91
CA ILE A 94 61.47 -3.95 7.29
C ILE A 94 61.39 -3.70 5.78
N SER A 95 62.15 -2.72 5.27
CA SER A 95 62.16 -2.38 3.86
C SER A 95 62.79 -3.49 3.03
N GLN A 96 61.99 -4.13 2.16
CA GLN A 96 62.45 -5.17 1.22
C GLN A 96 63.19 -4.60 -0.02
N PHE A 97 63.45 -3.29 -0.07
CA PHE A 97 64.09 -2.61 -1.20
C PHE A 97 65.57 -2.29 -0.93
N SER A 98 66.38 -2.33 -2.00
CA SER A 98 67.79 -1.91 -1.94
C SER A 98 67.99 -0.71 -2.87
N PRO A 99 68.33 0.50 -2.38
CA PRO A 99 68.49 0.87 -0.98
C PRO A 99 67.15 0.91 -0.19
N PRO A 100 67.18 0.70 1.14
CA PRO A 100 66.00 0.71 1.97
C PRO A 100 65.28 2.05 1.88
N SER A 101 63.90 2.01 1.73
CA SER A 101 63.06 3.19 1.68
C SER A 101 62.18 3.24 2.92
N ASP A 102 62.25 4.34 3.66
CA ASP A 102 61.41 4.62 4.82
C ASP A 102 60.04 5.19 4.44
N ARG A 103 59.90 5.59 3.16
CA ARG A 103 58.64 6.20 2.62
C ARG A 103 58.31 5.57 1.28
N ALA A 104 57.06 5.17 1.18
CA ALA A 104 56.49 4.69 -0.07
C ALA A 104 55.13 5.31 -0.34
N TRP A 105 54.90 5.77 -1.52
CA TRP A 105 53.56 6.23 -1.92
C TRP A 105 53.20 5.71 -3.31
N SER A 106 51.92 5.52 -3.53
CA SER A 106 51.43 5.17 -4.86
C SER A 106 50.07 5.82 -5.13
N MET A 107 49.84 6.22 -6.35
CA MET A 107 48.56 6.58 -6.91
C MET A 107 48.23 5.63 -8.04
N ARG A 108 46.99 5.17 -8.10
CA ARG A 108 46.57 4.18 -9.10
C ARG A 108 45.15 4.51 -9.56
N ILE A 109 44.92 4.43 -10.84
CA ILE A 109 43.62 4.40 -11.47
C ILE A 109 43.49 3.04 -12.15
N ASN A 110 42.46 2.28 -11.76
CA ASN A 110 42.19 0.97 -12.31
C ASN A 110 40.80 0.94 -12.93
N ALA A 111 40.66 0.36 -14.09
CA ALA A 111 39.41 -0.04 -14.69
C ALA A 111 39.34 -1.57 -14.76
N SER A 112 38.23 -2.15 -14.37
CA SER A 112 38.00 -3.60 -14.47
C SER A 112 36.63 -3.88 -15.06
N GLN A 113 36.56 -4.87 -15.97
CA GLN A 113 35.34 -5.32 -16.61
C GLN A 113 35.27 -6.83 -16.59
N ALA A 114 34.23 -7.39 -15.98
CA ALA A 114 33.96 -8.82 -16.07
C ALA A 114 33.52 -9.19 -17.50
N LEU A 115 34.24 -10.09 -18.14
CA LEU A 115 33.88 -10.66 -19.45
C LEU A 115 33.06 -11.95 -19.29
N PHE A 116 33.43 -12.74 -18.28
CA PHE A 116 32.76 -13.99 -17.97
C PHE A 116 32.72 -14.22 -16.45
N ALA A 117 31.57 -14.62 -15.96
CA ALA A 117 31.34 -14.94 -14.54
C ALA A 117 30.37 -16.15 -14.38
N GLY A 118 30.57 -17.20 -15.21
CA GLY A 118 29.75 -18.42 -15.13
C GLY A 118 28.25 -18.21 -15.31
N GLY A 119 27.80 -17.11 -15.92
CA GLY A 119 26.39 -16.75 -16.08
C GLY A 119 25.79 -16.04 -14.86
N GLY A 120 26.51 -15.91 -13.74
CA GLY A 120 26.01 -15.34 -12.48
C GLY A 120 25.53 -13.90 -12.63
N ILE A 121 26.29 -13.02 -13.33
CA ILE A 121 25.89 -11.60 -13.53
C ILE A 121 24.58 -11.49 -14.32
N ARG A 122 24.42 -12.24 -15.41
CA ARG A 122 23.21 -12.22 -16.24
C ARG A 122 22.00 -12.70 -15.43
N SER A 123 22.17 -13.74 -14.64
CA SER A 123 21.14 -14.31 -13.79
C SER A 123 20.76 -13.37 -12.66
N ALA A 124 21.74 -12.68 -12.04
CA ALA A 124 21.47 -11.65 -11.03
C ALA A 124 20.67 -10.48 -11.63
N ILE A 125 21.04 -9.99 -12.83
CA ILE A 125 20.28 -8.93 -13.53
C ILE A 125 18.85 -9.39 -13.83
N LYS A 126 18.66 -10.63 -14.32
CA LYS A 126 17.31 -11.16 -14.59
C LYS A 126 16.48 -11.31 -13.31
N SER A 127 17.09 -11.74 -12.21
CA SER A 127 16.43 -11.83 -10.91
C SER A 127 15.98 -10.45 -10.41
N ALA A 128 16.83 -9.42 -10.53
CA ALA A 128 16.48 -8.05 -10.16
C ALA A 128 15.38 -7.45 -11.08
N ASP A 129 15.38 -7.77 -12.37
CA ASP A 129 14.34 -7.33 -13.30
C ASP A 129 12.98 -7.97 -12.98
N LEU A 130 12.96 -9.27 -12.67
CA LEU A 130 11.76 -9.98 -12.21
C LEU A 130 11.25 -9.42 -10.85
N ALA A 131 12.15 -9.03 -9.95
CA ALA A 131 11.77 -8.36 -8.70
C ALA A 131 11.15 -6.99 -8.97
N ARG A 132 11.63 -6.22 -9.96
CA ARG A 132 11.01 -4.96 -10.40
C ARG A 132 9.62 -5.19 -11.00
N GLU A 133 9.47 -6.21 -11.87
CA GLU A 133 8.14 -6.60 -12.39
C GLU A 133 7.18 -6.96 -11.24
N ALA A 134 7.67 -7.70 -10.24
CA ALA A 134 6.89 -8.03 -9.05
C ALA A 134 6.46 -6.77 -8.27
N ALA A 135 7.30 -5.74 -8.18
CA ALA A 135 6.94 -4.47 -7.52
C ALA A 135 5.85 -3.69 -8.29
N ILE A 136 5.81 -3.78 -9.62
CA ILE A 136 4.73 -3.21 -10.44
C ILE A 136 3.40 -3.91 -10.15
N LEU A 137 3.43 -5.25 -10.05
CA LEU A 137 2.25 -6.04 -9.69
C LEU A 137 1.81 -5.77 -8.22
N ASP A 138 2.76 -5.53 -7.32
CA ASP A 138 2.48 -5.11 -5.94
C ASP A 138 1.74 -3.77 -5.91
N LEU A 139 2.14 -2.79 -6.73
CA LEU A 139 1.42 -1.53 -6.85
C LEU A 139 -0.03 -1.74 -7.31
N GLN A 140 -0.28 -2.63 -8.26
CA GLN A 140 -1.65 -2.94 -8.71
C GLN A 140 -2.48 -3.59 -7.60
N ALA A 141 -1.88 -4.51 -6.82
CA ALA A 141 -2.54 -5.12 -5.67
C ALA A 141 -2.88 -4.07 -4.60
N VAL A 142 -1.93 -3.19 -4.28
CA VAL A 142 -2.12 -2.09 -3.31
C VAL A 142 -3.19 -1.10 -3.79
N ILE A 143 -3.26 -0.80 -5.09
CA ILE A 143 -4.35 0.04 -5.63
C ILE A 143 -5.70 -0.64 -5.41
N ASN A 144 -5.85 -1.92 -5.75
CA ASN A 144 -7.11 -2.64 -5.57
C ASN A 144 -7.55 -2.69 -4.10
N ASP A 145 -6.61 -2.88 -3.17
CA ASP A 145 -6.89 -2.88 -1.74
C ASP A 145 -7.29 -1.48 -1.24
N ALA A 146 -6.54 -0.45 -1.62
CA ALA A 146 -6.84 0.93 -1.25
C ALA A 146 -8.21 1.38 -1.79
N LEU A 147 -8.59 0.97 -2.99
CA LEU A 147 -9.90 1.29 -3.57
C LEU A 147 -11.04 0.58 -2.84
N LEU A 148 -10.84 -0.67 -2.38
CA LEU A 148 -11.80 -1.35 -1.52
C LEU A 148 -11.96 -0.60 -0.19
N ASP A 149 -10.87 -0.19 0.44
CA ASP A 149 -10.90 0.57 1.69
C ASP A 149 -11.63 1.92 1.52
N VAL A 150 -11.36 2.63 0.42
CA VAL A 150 -12.04 3.89 0.10
C VAL A 150 -13.54 3.68 -0.08
N ARG A 151 -13.95 2.66 -0.85
CA ARG A 151 -15.37 2.32 -1.05
C ARG A 151 -16.04 1.96 0.28
N THR A 152 -15.39 1.15 1.11
CA THR A 152 -15.90 0.76 2.42
C THR A 152 -16.10 1.99 3.32
N ASN A 153 -15.12 2.88 3.39
CA ASN A 153 -15.22 4.10 4.18
C ASN A 153 -16.26 5.08 3.62
N TYR A 154 -16.34 5.20 2.29
CA TYR A 154 -17.37 6.02 1.64
C TYR A 154 -18.79 5.51 1.95
N TYR A 155 -19.03 4.21 1.81
CA TYR A 155 -20.32 3.61 2.16
C TYR A 155 -20.60 3.69 3.67
N GLN A 156 -19.56 3.67 4.52
CA GLN A 156 -19.70 3.87 5.96
C GLN A 156 -20.18 5.28 6.29
N VAL A 157 -19.74 6.31 5.57
CA VAL A 157 -20.26 7.67 5.70
C VAL A 157 -21.75 7.73 5.32
N LEU A 158 -22.12 7.10 4.20
CA LEU A 158 -23.52 7.04 3.75
C LEU A 158 -24.39 6.30 4.79
N LEU A 159 -23.92 5.16 5.32
CA LEU A 159 -24.58 4.41 6.38
C LEU A 159 -24.81 5.28 7.61
N ALA A 160 -23.78 6.00 8.06
CA ALA A 160 -23.88 6.85 9.24
C ALA A 160 -24.87 8.02 9.02
N ARG A 161 -24.88 8.62 7.83
CA ARG A 161 -25.85 9.65 7.44
C ARG A 161 -27.29 9.10 7.45
N ASP A 162 -27.49 7.94 6.83
CA ASP A 162 -28.84 7.35 6.74
C ASP A 162 -29.33 6.90 8.12
N ARG A 163 -28.44 6.46 9.03
CA ARG A 163 -28.76 6.22 10.44
C ARG A 163 -29.21 7.49 11.17
N ILE A 164 -28.58 8.65 10.92
CA ILE A 164 -29.04 9.93 11.46
C ILE A 164 -30.48 10.18 11.00
N THR A 165 -30.76 10.01 9.71
CA THR A 165 -32.12 10.20 9.15
C THR A 165 -33.14 9.29 9.84
N VAL A 166 -32.81 8.01 10.07
CA VAL A 166 -33.70 7.08 10.79
C VAL A 166 -33.96 7.53 12.23
N GLN A 167 -32.91 7.99 12.93
CA GLN A 167 -33.08 8.44 14.33
C GLN A 167 -33.82 9.79 14.44
N GLU A 168 -33.61 10.70 13.51
CA GLU A 168 -34.34 11.98 13.44
C GLU A 168 -35.84 11.75 13.16
N GLU A 169 -36.14 10.84 12.24
CA GLU A 169 -37.55 10.47 11.96
C GLU A 169 -38.20 9.81 13.19
N ASN A 170 -37.49 8.90 13.88
CA ASN A 170 -37.96 8.28 15.11
C ASN A 170 -38.23 9.35 16.20
N LEU A 171 -37.29 10.28 16.41
CA LEU A 171 -37.48 11.37 17.38
C LEU A 171 -38.68 12.22 17.01
N ARG A 172 -38.85 12.62 15.76
CA ARG A 172 -39.99 13.40 15.27
C ARG A 172 -41.32 12.71 15.54
N LEU A 173 -41.39 11.39 15.25
CA LEU A 173 -42.61 10.61 15.54
C LEU A 173 -42.93 10.55 17.05
N LEU A 174 -41.94 10.36 17.91
CA LEU A 174 -42.09 10.32 19.35
C LEU A 174 -42.50 11.70 19.92
N GLU A 175 -41.97 12.81 19.38
CA GLU A 175 -42.38 14.16 19.75
C GLU A 175 -43.85 14.44 19.38
N GLN A 176 -44.30 13.94 18.22
CA GLN A 176 -45.73 13.99 17.85
C GLN A 176 -46.59 13.18 18.81
N GLN A 177 -46.16 11.99 19.25
CA GLN A 177 -46.88 11.20 20.25
C GLN A 177 -46.92 11.87 21.60
N LEU A 178 -45.81 12.50 22.03
CA LEU A 178 -45.79 13.30 23.28
C LEU A 178 -46.80 14.45 23.23
N LYS A 179 -46.82 15.18 22.10
CA LYS A 179 -47.80 16.26 21.91
C LYS A 179 -49.24 15.73 22.01
N THR A 180 -49.56 14.64 21.33
CA THR A 180 -50.88 14.02 21.38
C THR A 180 -51.25 13.57 22.81
N ALA A 181 -50.31 12.95 23.53
CA ALA A 181 -50.52 12.53 24.93
C ALA A 181 -50.71 13.73 25.87
N THR A 182 -50.00 14.83 25.65
CA THR A 182 -50.15 16.08 26.42
C THR A 182 -51.53 16.72 26.18
N ASP A 183 -51.93 16.87 24.92
CA ASP A 183 -53.22 17.43 24.53
C ASP A 183 -54.39 16.62 25.12
N ARG A 184 -54.30 15.29 25.12
CA ARG A 184 -55.29 14.39 25.73
C ARG A 184 -55.29 14.42 27.25
N PHE A 185 -54.14 14.59 27.88
CA PHE A 185 -54.03 14.77 29.35
C PHE A 185 -54.68 16.07 29.77
N GLU A 186 -54.44 17.17 29.07
CA GLU A 186 -55.06 18.47 29.33
C GLU A 186 -56.58 18.42 29.15
N ALA A 187 -57.05 17.64 28.18
CA ALA A 187 -58.47 17.34 27.98
C ALA A 187 -59.06 16.36 29.02
N GLY A 188 -58.24 15.82 29.93
CA GLY A 188 -58.71 14.88 30.98
C GLY A 188 -59.01 13.45 30.45
N THR A 189 -58.65 13.11 29.22
CA THR A 189 -58.99 11.83 28.56
C THR A 189 -57.95 10.73 28.77
N VAL A 190 -56.75 11.07 29.22
CA VAL A 190 -55.68 10.10 29.54
C VAL A 190 -54.99 10.43 30.86
N SER A 191 -54.28 9.47 31.43
CA SER A 191 -53.59 9.62 32.71
C SER A 191 -52.25 10.39 32.55
N GLY A 192 -51.78 11.06 33.64
CA GLY A 192 -50.45 11.67 33.66
C GLY A 192 -49.31 10.66 33.44
N PHE A 193 -49.55 9.37 33.69
CA PHE A 193 -48.62 8.31 33.43
C PHE A 193 -48.37 8.12 31.93
N GLU A 194 -49.36 8.25 31.07
CA GLU A 194 -49.21 8.16 29.61
C GLU A 194 -48.36 9.33 29.08
N ARG A 195 -48.58 10.56 29.55
CA ARG A 195 -47.75 11.71 29.22
C ARG A 195 -46.30 11.48 29.64
N LEU A 196 -46.08 11.06 30.91
CA LEU A 196 -44.71 10.81 31.41
C LEU A 196 -44.01 9.72 30.62
N ARG A 197 -44.69 8.65 30.21
CA ARG A 197 -44.14 7.60 29.34
C ARG A 197 -43.68 8.15 27.98
N ALA A 198 -44.48 9.02 27.37
CA ALA A 198 -44.09 9.66 26.10
C ALA A 198 -42.86 10.60 26.27
N GLU A 199 -42.81 11.36 27.40
CA GLU A 199 -41.66 12.21 27.74
C GLU A 199 -40.36 11.35 27.86
N VAL A 200 -40.44 10.22 28.56
CA VAL A 200 -39.30 9.27 28.69
C VAL A 200 -38.92 8.70 27.36
N ALA A 201 -39.87 8.34 26.46
CA ALA A 201 -39.58 7.82 25.13
C ALA A 201 -38.83 8.86 24.28
N VAL A 202 -39.23 10.12 24.28
CA VAL A 202 -38.53 11.22 23.59
C VAL A 202 -37.13 11.42 24.18
N ALA A 203 -36.97 11.42 25.49
CA ALA A 203 -35.67 11.58 26.14
C ALA A 203 -34.71 10.44 25.75
N ASN A 204 -35.20 9.20 25.75
CA ASN A 204 -34.41 8.04 25.34
C ASN A 204 -34.00 8.04 23.85
N ALA A 205 -34.86 8.57 22.96
CA ALA A 205 -34.58 8.63 21.54
C ALA A 205 -33.47 9.65 21.15
N ARG A 206 -33.19 10.61 22.02
CA ARG A 206 -32.11 11.60 21.80
C ARG A 206 -30.71 10.97 21.86
N THR A 207 -30.53 9.97 22.72
CA THR A 207 -29.20 9.32 22.90
C THR A 207 -28.68 8.63 21.62
N PRO A 208 -29.46 7.75 20.95
CA PRO A 208 -29.04 7.14 19.68
C PRO A 208 -28.74 8.18 18.58
N LEU A 209 -29.49 9.29 18.54
CA LEU A 209 -29.23 10.36 17.57
C LEU A 209 -27.89 11.06 17.82
N ILE A 210 -27.57 11.34 19.11
CA ILE A 210 -26.24 11.91 19.45
C ILE A 210 -25.12 10.96 19.03
N THR A 211 -25.27 9.66 19.29
CA THR A 211 -24.31 8.64 18.87
C THR A 211 -24.18 8.59 17.34
N ALA A 212 -25.30 8.55 16.61
CA ALA A 212 -25.29 8.50 15.14
C ALA A 212 -24.58 9.72 14.52
N ARG A 213 -24.78 10.92 15.09
CA ARG A 213 -24.08 12.14 14.65
C ARG A 213 -22.58 12.09 14.92
N ASN A 214 -22.16 11.47 16.02
CA ASN A 214 -20.74 11.26 16.29
C ASN A 214 -20.14 10.22 15.33
N ASP A 215 -20.85 9.11 15.09
CA ASP A 215 -20.42 8.07 14.16
C ASP A 215 -20.21 8.62 12.72
N TYR A 216 -21.09 9.54 12.30
CA TYR A 216 -20.94 10.24 11.03
C TYR A 216 -19.64 11.05 10.97
N ARG A 217 -19.32 11.82 12.03
CA ARG A 217 -18.04 12.57 12.11
C ARG A 217 -16.83 11.65 12.05
N LEU A 218 -16.86 10.54 12.78
CA LEU A 218 -15.77 9.55 12.77
C LEU A 218 -15.63 8.86 11.40
N ALA A 219 -16.73 8.58 10.73
CA ALA A 219 -16.71 8.01 9.38
C ALA A 219 -16.09 8.98 8.36
N ILE A 220 -16.34 10.28 8.46
CA ILE A 220 -15.68 11.30 7.63
C ILE A 220 -14.17 11.31 7.88
N GLU A 221 -13.70 11.21 9.13
CA GLU A 221 -12.27 11.17 9.43
C GLU A 221 -11.61 9.89 8.85
N ALA A 222 -12.30 8.75 8.93
CA ALA A 222 -11.81 7.51 8.31
C ALA A 222 -11.74 7.63 6.78
N LEU A 223 -12.72 8.27 6.15
CA LEU A 223 -12.70 8.53 4.71
C LEU A 223 -11.54 9.47 4.35
N ARG A 224 -11.33 10.58 5.07
CA ARG A 224 -10.19 11.50 4.87
C ARG A 224 -8.87 10.76 4.91
N GLN A 225 -8.68 9.91 5.91
CA GLN A 225 -7.47 9.08 6.05
C GLN A 225 -7.26 8.17 4.85
N SER A 226 -8.32 7.49 4.36
CA SER A 226 -8.22 6.60 3.21
C SER A 226 -7.94 7.33 1.90
N LEU A 227 -8.39 8.59 1.78
CA LEU A 227 -8.12 9.47 0.64
C LEU A 227 -6.73 10.14 0.71
N GLY A 228 -6.07 10.14 1.87
CA GLY A 228 -4.83 10.88 2.10
C GLY A 228 -5.00 12.40 2.07
N LEU A 229 -6.18 12.88 2.49
CA LEU A 229 -6.53 14.29 2.52
C LEU A 229 -6.38 14.86 3.94
N SER A 230 -6.13 16.16 4.03
CA SER A 230 -6.21 16.89 5.29
C SER A 230 -7.49 17.71 5.38
N PRO A 231 -8.08 17.90 6.58
CA PRO A 231 -9.24 18.76 6.74
C PRO A 231 -8.89 20.19 6.33
N ARG A 232 -9.83 20.91 5.69
CA ARG A 232 -9.64 22.32 5.30
C ARG A 232 -9.37 23.23 6.51
N ARG A 233 -10.02 22.92 7.63
CA ARG A 233 -9.84 23.64 8.88
C ARG A 233 -9.63 22.62 10.00
N PRO A 234 -8.37 22.39 10.39
CA PRO A 234 -8.03 21.43 11.44
C PRO A 234 -8.64 21.76 12.82
N ASP A 235 -9.01 23.00 13.02
CA ASP A 235 -9.60 23.56 14.25
C ASP A 235 -11.14 23.46 14.33
N ALA A 236 -11.81 23.04 13.25
CA ALA A 236 -13.27 22.97 13.15
C ALA A 236 -13.75 21.55 12.85
N LEU A 237 -14.17 20.82 13.89
CA LEU A 237 -14.73 19.45 13.74
C LEU A 237 -16.06 19.41 12.96
N ASP A 238 -16.78 20.50 12.89
CA ASP A 238 -18.11 20.55 12.29
C ASP A 238 -18.11 20.88 10.78
N GLN A 239 -16.95 21.13 10.19
CA GLN A 239 -16.86 21.38 8.74
C GLN A 239 -16.44 20.07 8.03
N ALA A 240 -17.43 19.22 7.81
CA ALA A 240 -17.29 18.03 6.99
C ALA A 240 -17.59 18.34 5.52
N PRO A 241 -16.91 17.67 4.55
CA PRO A 241 -17.31 17.75 3.17
C PRO A 241 -18.70 17.15 2.98
N GLU A 242 -19.44 17.63 2.00
CA GLU A 242 -20.70 17.01 1.63
C GLU A 242 -20.42 15.72 0.85
N VAL A 243 -20.77 14.58 1.46
CA VAL A 243 -20.66 13.27 0.80
C VAL A 243 -21.98 12.96 0.11
N VAL A 244 -21.99 13.05 -1.22
CA VAL A 244 -23.16 12.79 -2.06
C VAL A 244 -23.21 11.33 -2.49
N GLY A 245 -24.43 10.81 -2.69
CA GLY A 245 -24.68 9.42 -3.09
C GLY A 245 -25.76 8.78 -2.23
N ALA A 246 -26.08 7.54 -2.53
CA ALA A 246 -27.06 6.75 -1.79
C ALA A 246 -26.61 5.29 -1.73
N LEU A 247 -26.99 4.60 -0.67
CA LEU A 247 -26.87 3.14 -0.56
C LEU A 247 -28.01 2.52 -1.37
N THR A 248 -27.70 2.01 -2.57
CA THR A 248 -28.67 1.39 -3.47
C THR A 248 -28.46 -0.12 -3.54
N TYR A 249 -29.55 -0.83 -3.81
CA TYR A 249 -29.49 -2.24 -4.16
C TYR A 249 -29.71 -2.40 -5.67
N GLU A 250 -28.65 -2.74 -6.39
CA GLU A 250 -28.70 -3.10 -7.79
C GLU A 250 -28.44 -4.60 -7.89
N GLN A 251 -29.42 -5.36 -8.35
CA GLN A 251 -29.26 -6.81 -8.46
C GLN A 251 -28.13 -7.14 -9.42
N THR A 252 -27.04 -7.66 -8.87
CA THR A 252 -25.87 -8.13 -9.62
C THR A 252 -25.76 -9.64 -9.40
N GLU A 253 -25.60 -10.40 -10.47
CA GLU A 253 -25.42 -11.86 -10.40
C GLU A 253 -23.94 -12.20 -10.54
N PHE A 254 -23.46 -13.07 -9.69
CA PHE A 254 -22.11 -13.63 -9.76
C PHE A 254 -22.20 -15.15 -9.77
N ASP A 255 -21.33 -15.78 -10.57
CA ASP A 255 -21.15 -17.23 -10.56
C ASP A 255 -19.82 -17.57 -9.84
N LEU A 256 -19.85 -18.53 -8.93
CA LEU A 256 -18.70 -18.90 -8.12
C LEU A 256 -17.54 -19.47 -8.94
N GLN A 257 -17.86 -20.26 -9.99
CA GLN A 257 -16.82 -20.88 -10.81
C GLN A 257 -16.08 -19.81 -11.61
N SER A 258 -16.82 -18.95 -12.32
CA SER A 258 -16.25 -17.85 -13.09
C SER A 258 -15.49 -16.86 -12.22
N ALA A 259 -15.96 -16.60 -10.99
CA ALA A 259 -15.27 -15.77 -10.01
C ALA A 259 -13.91 -16.36 -9.60
N THR A 260 -13.84 -17.68 -9.36
CA THR A 260 -12.59 -18.37 -9.00
C THR A 260 -11.61 -18.40 -10.18
N GLU A 261 -12.09 -18.66 -11.40
CA GLU A 261 -11.26 -18.63 -12.61
C GLU A 261 -10.69 -17.23 -12.87
N SER A 262 -11.53 -16.19 -12.73
CA SER A 262 -11.10 -14.79 -12.84
C SER A 262 -10.02 -14.44 -11.81
N ALA A 263 -10.20 -14.84 -10.56
CA ALA A 263 -9.21 -14.60 -9.51
C ALA A 263 -7.85 -15.21 -9.82
N ARG A 264 -7.82 -16.46 -10.27
CA ARG A 264 -6.56 -17.14 -10.63
C ARG A 264 -5.85 -16.49 -11.81
N ALA A 265 -6.60 -15.94 -12.77
CA ALA A 265 -6.05 -15.30 -13.96
C ALA A 265 -5.59 -13.86 -13.71
N ASN A 266 -6.38 -13.07 -12.96
CA ASN A 266 -6.27 -11.61 -12.96
C ASN A 266 -5.68 -11.03 -11.66
N ARG A 267 -5.59 -11.79 -10.57
CA ARG A 267 -5.09 -11.25 -9.28
C ARG A 267 -3.62 -10.83 -9.36
N PRO A 268 -3.31 -9.53 -9.15
CA PRO A 268 -1.92 -9.06 -9.23
C PRO A 268 -1.03 -9.63 -8.14
N ASP A 269 -1.56 -9.89 -6.94
CA ASP A 269 -0.82 -10.47 -5.82
C ASP A 269 -0.35 -11.91 -6.12
N LEU A 270 -1.16 -12.74 -6.81
CA LEU A 270 -0.75 -14.06 -7.28
C LEU A 270 0.33 -13.96 -8.36
N GLN A 271 0.17 -13.07 -9.33
CA GLN A 271 1.15 -12.83 -10.38
C GLN A 271 2.48 -12.33 -9.79
N ARG A 272 2.43 -11.47 -8.77
CA ARG A 272 3.60 -10.99 -8.03
C ARG A 272 4.39 -12.15 -7.41
N ILE A 273 3.72 -13.04 -6.69
CA ILE A 273 4.38 -14.21 -6.07
C ILE A 273 4.97 -15.14 -7.13
N ALA A 274 4.30 -15.33 -8.26
CA ALA A 274 4.84 -16.10 -9.39
C ALA A 274 6.15 -15.47 -9.92
N LYS A 275 6.19 -14.14 -10.10
CA LYS A 275 7.41 -13.43 -10.52
C LYS A 275 8.55 -13.53 -9.51
N LEU A 276 8.27 -13.47 -8.21
CA LEU A 276 9.27 -13.68 -7.15
C LEU A 276 9.77 -15.13 -7.13
N THR A 277 8.92 -16.10 -7.46
CA THR A 277 9.35 -17.51 -7.63
C THR A 277 10.30 -17.66 -8.83
N GLU A 278 9.96 -17.06 -9.98
CA GLU A 278 10.86 -17.01 -11.14
C GLU A 278 12.20 -16.31 -10.81
N ALA A 279 12.17 -15.22 -10.03
CA ALA A 279 13.37 -14.53 -9.58
C ALA A 279 14.26 -15.41 -8.70
N SER A 280 13.68 -16.21 -7.81
CA SER A 280 14.39 -17.16 -6.96
C SER A 280 15.05 -18.27 -7.77
N GLU A 281 14.44 -18.72 -8.87
CA GLU A 281 15.01 -19.72 -9.78
C GLU A 281 16.33 -19.23 -10.42
N GLN A 282 16.42 -17.92 -10.73
CA GLN A 282 17.66 -17.32 -11.20
C GLN A 282 18.77 -17.40 -10.16
N GLY A 283 18.42 -17.41 -8.87
CA GLY A 283 19.37 -17.60 -7.76
C GLY A 283 20.13 -18.93 -7.81
N ILE A 284 19.53 -20.01 -8.36
CA ILE A 284 20.24 -21.28 -8.58
C ILE A 284 21.37 -21.10 -9.59
N ILE A 285 21.14 -20.37 -10.68
CA ILE A 285 22.16 -20.13 -11.73
C ILE A 285 23.28 -19.26 -11.13
N THR A 286 22.92 -18.23 -10.37
CA THR A 286 23.89 -17.38 -9.66
C THR A 286 24.73 -18.21 -8.69
N ALA A 287 24.12 -19.14 -7.91
CA ALA A 287 24.87 -20.01 -7.02
C ALA A 287 25.78 -21.00 -7.77
N ARG A 288 25.34 -21.52 -8.92
CA ARG A 288 26.13 -22.43 -9.77
C ARG A 288 27.30 -21.75 -10.45
N SER A 289 27.27 -20.43 -10.63
CA SER A 289 28.34 -19.67 -11.27
C SER A 289 29.70 -19.87 -10.57
N GLY A 290 29.69 -20.17 -9.26
CA GLY A 290 30.90 -20.49 -8.51
C GLY A 290 31.63 -21.78 -8.91
N TYR A 291 31.05 -22.63 -9.76
CA TYR A 291 31.75 -23.77 -10.34
C TYR A 291 32.59 -23.39 -11.57
N PHE A 292 32.42 -22.20 -12.11
CA PHE A 292 33.08 -21.74 -13.34
C PHE A 292 34.15 -20.71 -13.03
N PRO A 293 35.19 -20.60 -13.89
CA PRO A 293 36.16 -19.52 -13.78
C PRO A 293 35.50 -18.17 -14.01
N THR A 294 36.06 -17.13 -13.38
CA THR A 294 35.79 -15.75 -13.77
C THR A 294 36.88 -15.23 -14.68
N LEU A 295 36.54 -14.38 -15.64
CA LEU A 295 37.46 -13.71 -16.55
C LEU A 295 37.15 -12.22 -16.58
N ALA A 296 38.16 -11.38 -16.34
CA ALA A 296 38.00 -9.92 -16.37
C ALA A 296 39.16 -9.30 -17.20
N VAL A 297 38.82 -8.23 -17.91
CA VAL A 297 39.83 -7.29 -18.42
C VAL A 297 40.12 -6.31 -17.30
N VAL A 298 41.41 -6.07 -17.07
CA VAL A 298 41.92 -5.03 -16.16
C VAL A 298 42.82 -4.09 -16.93
N ALA A 299 42.63 -2.82 -16.76
CA ALA A 299 43.50 -1.78 -17.32
C ALA A 299 43.74 -0.71 -16.27
N GLY A 300 44.86 -0.07 -16.28
CA GLY A 300 45.12 0.98 -15.31
C GLY A 300 46.37 1.77 -15.61
N TRP A 301 46.53 2.80 -14.82
CA TRP A 301 47.73 3.62 -14.75
C TRP A 301 48.14 3.75 -13.28
N GLN A 302 49.45 3.61 -13.06
CA GLN A 302 50.04 3.69 -11.72
C GLN A 302 51.19 4.68 -11.68
N LEU A 303 51.22 5.53 -10.70
CA LEU A 303 52.31 6.38 -10.33
C LEU A 303 52.81 5.97 -8.95
N SER A 304 54.04 5.67 -8.76
CA SER A 304 54.56 5.25 -7.47
C SER A 304 56.02 5.72 -7.27
N ASN A 305 56.35 6.00 -6.02
CA ASN A 305 57.71 6.23 -5.60
C ASN A 305 58.06 5.33 -4.42
N ARG A 306 59.18 4.67 -4.49
CA ARG A 306 59.74 3.75 -3.48
C ARG A 306 61.15 4.11 -3.06
N ARG A 307 61.58 5.35 -3.33
CA ARG A 307 62.94 5.85 -2.96
C ARG A 307 62.88 6.72 -1.69
N THR A 308 64.05 6.83 -1.05
CA THR A 308 64.26 7.63 0.15
C THR A 308 63.88 9.10 -0.03
N ASN A 309 64.06 9.66 -1.25
CA ASN A 309 63.52 10.96 -1.61
C ASN A 309 62.13 10.84 -2.23
N PRO A 310 61.04 11.34 -1.58
CA PRO A 310 59.67 11.09 -1.99
C PRO A 310 59.29 11.74 -3.33
N PHE A 311 60.04 12.71 -3.84
CA PHE A 311 59.74 13.44 -5.07
C PHE A 311 60.74 13.19 -6.21
N ASP A 312 61.81 12.45 -5.95
CA ASP A 312 62.82 12.15 -6.97
C ASP A 312 62.72 10.69 -7.40
N GLY A 313 62.52 10.45 -8.68
CA GLY A 313 62.42 9.10 -9.27
C GLY A 313 61.08 8.44 -9.13
N ALA A 314 59.97 9.20 -9.09
CA ALA A 314 58.63 8.65 -9.31
C ALA A 314 58.60 7.94 -10.69
N ARG A 315 57.95 6.79 -10.71
CA ARG A 315 57.76 5.99 -11.95
C ARG A 315 56.27 5.85 -12.22
N ASP A 316 55.90 6.07 -13.45
CA ASP A 316 54.53 5.89 -13.90
C ASP A 316 54.48 4.86 -15.04
N GLY A 317 53.32 4.29 -15.23
CA GLY A 317 53.08 3.34 -16.30
C GLY A 317 51.65 2.90 -16.39
N ALA A 318 51.23 2.65 -17.65
CA ALA A 318 49.94 2.03 -17.93
C ALA A 318 50.09 0.52 -18.06
N PHE A 319 49.04 -0.20 -17.73
CA PHE A 319 48.98 -1.64 -17.97
C PHE A 319 47.58 -2.02 -18.47
N VAL A 320 47.51 -3.08 -19.23
CA VAL A 320 46.29 -3.77 -19.64
C VAL A 320 46.55 -5.27 -19.55
N GLY A 321 45.56 -6.03 -19.08
CA GLY A 321 45.74 -7.47 -18.93
C GLY A 321 44.39 -8.20 -18.80
N LEU A 322 44.46 -9.50 -18.85
CA LEU A 322 43.36 -10.40 -18.55
C LEU A 322 43.66 -11.07 -17.21
N GLN A 323 42.66 -11.07 -16.33
CA GLN A 323 42.72 -11.74 -15.05
C GLN A 323 41.67 -12.84 -15.03
N SER A 324 42.06 -14.07 -14.70
CA SER A 324 41.16 -15.19 -14.48
C SER A 324 41.35 -15.73 -13.07
N ASN A 325 40.25 -16.04 -12.41
CA ASN A 325 40.25 -16.73 -11.14
C ASN A 325 39.31 -17.93 -11.20
N TRP A 326 39.77 -19.09 -10.75
CA TRP A 326 38.98 -20.31 -10.68
C TRP A 326 39.31 -21.10 -9.44
N ASP A 327 38.32 -21.22 -8.56
CA ASP A 327 38.43 -22.03 -7.36
C ASP A 327 38.13 -23.50 -7.71
N ILE A 328 39.17 -24.26 -8.08
CA ILE A 328 39.06 -25.69 -8.48
C ILE A 328 38.46 -26.52 -7.34
N PHE A 329 38.79 -26.17 -6.08
CA PHE A 329 38.25 -26.78 -4.89
C PHE A 329 38.02 -25.71 -3.81
N ASP A 330 36.77 -25.51 -3.45
CA ASP A 330 36.32 -24.49 -2.49
C ASP A 330 35.79 -25.10 -1.15
N GLY A 331 36.21 -26.34 -0.83
CA GLY A 331 35.73 -27.04 0.37
C GLY A 331 34.24 -27.37 0.31
N ARG A 332 33.62 -27.49 -0.86
CA ARG A 332 32.16 -27.71 -1.10
C ARG A 332 31.28 -26.50 -0.82
N ALA A 333 31.81 -25.29 -0.66
CA ALA A 333 31.05 -24.08 -0.39
C ALA A 333 30.04 -23.79 -1.53
N THR A 334 30.43 -23.94 -2.78
CA THR A 334 29.54 -23.78 -3.94
C THR A 334 28.42 -24.83 -3.93
N ALA A 335 28.72 -26.11 -3.59
CA ALA A 335 27.69 -27.14 -3.45
C ALA A 335 26.65 -26.75 -2.37
N GLY A 336 27.10 -26.23 -1.23
CA GLY A 336 26.24 -25.69 -0.18
C GLY A 336 25.38 -24.50 -0.64
N ARG A 337 25.97 -23.54 -1.38
CA ARG A 337 25.22 -22.41 -1.96
C ARG A 337 24.13 -22.88 -2.92
N VAL A 338 24.42 -23.87 -3.78
CA VAL A 338 23.44 -24.44 -4.71
C VAL A 338 22.33 -25.19 -3.97
N ALA A 339 22.67 -25.98 -2.94
CA ALA A 339 21.67 -26.68 -2.13
C ALA A 339 20.73 -25.69 -1.44
N ARG A 340 21.28 -24.61 -0.83
CA ARG A 340 20.50 -23.53 -0.24
C ARG A 340 19.60 -22.85 -1.27
N ALA A 341 20.11 -22.48 -2.45
CA ALA A 341 19.33 -21.84 -3.49
C ALA A 341 18.16 -22.71 -3.97
N ARG A 342 18.35 -24.05 -4.10
CA ARG A 342 17.26 -24.98 -4.42
C ARG A 342 16.17 -25.01 -3.35
N SER A 343 16.57 -25.02 -2.06
CA SER A 343 15.60 -24.97 -0.98
C SER A 343 14.82 -23.67 -0.93
N ILE A 344 15.43 -22.53 -1.27
CA ILE A 344 14.73 -21.23 -1.39
C ILE A 344 13.68 -21.28 -2.51
N VAL A 345 14.02 -21.87 -3.67
CA VAL A 345 13.06 -22.04 -4.79
C VAL A 345 11.89 -22.92 -4.36
N GLU A 346 12.16 -24.03 -3.65
CA GLU A 346 11.08 -24.91 -3.20
C GLU A 346 10.18 -24.20 -2.18
N GLN A 347 10.74 -23.44 -1.24
CA GLN A 347 9.96 -22.59 -0.35
C GLN A 347 9.09 -21.58 -1.12
N ALA A 348 9.64 -20.93 -2.16
CA ALA A 348 8.89 -19.98 -2.99
C ALA A 348 7.73 -20.68 -3.74
N ARG A 349 7.91 -21.89 -4.22
CA ARG A 349 6.85 -22.69 -4.86
C ARG A 349 5.75 -23.09 -3.90
N LEU A 350 6.12 -23.51 -2.69
CA LEU A 350 5.15 -23.81 -1.63
C LEU A 350 4.36 -22.56 -1.24
N SER A 351 5.02 -21.41 -1.10
CA SER A 351 4.33 -20.14 -0.87
C SER A 351 3.37 -19.77 -2.00
N LEU A 352 3.75 -19.97 -3.27
CA LEU A 352 2.84 -19.74 -4.39
C LEU A 352 1.59 -20.63 -4.30
N THR A 353 1.77 -21.92 -3.97
CA THR A 353 0.65 -22.85 -3.81
C THR A 353 -0.26 -22.45 -2.64
N GLU A 354 0.33 -22.01 -1.52
CA GLU A 354 -0.40 -21.49 -0.37
C GLU A 354 -1.23 -20.25 -0.72
N PHE A 355 -0.62 -19.29 -1.45
CA PHE A 355 -1.32 -18.10 -1.93
C PHE A 355 -2.47 -18.41 -2.89
N GLN A 356 -2.30 -19.40 -3.78
CA GLN A 356 -3.38 -19.86 -4.67
C GLN A 356 -4.55 -20.42 -3.87
N LEU A 357 -4.27 -21.26 -2.87
CA LEU A 357 -5.31 -21.79 -1.98
C LEU A 357 -6.00 -20.67 -1.19
N ALA A 358 -5.23 -19.74 -0.64
CA ALA A 358 -5.78 -18.60 0.09
C ALA A 358 -6.66 -17.71 -0.81
N ALA A 359 -6.28 -17.49 -2.07
CA ALA A 359 -7.09 -16.76 -3.05
C ALA A 359 -8.43 -17.45 -3.31
N ASP A 360 -8.42 -18.76 -3.53
CA ASP A 360 -9.66 -19.56 -3.73
C ASP A 360 -10.58 -19.46 -2.50
N ILE A 361 -10.02 -19.53 -1.29
CA ILE A 361 -10.78 -19.39 -0.04
C ILE A 361 -11.37 -17.98 0.09
N GLN A 362 -10.59 -16.94 -0.21
CA GLN A 362 -11.07 -15.55 -0.17
C GLN A 362 -12.22 -15.30 -1.14
N VAL A 363 -12.15 -15.85 -2.35
CA VAL A 363 -13.26 -15.76 -3.33
C VAL A 363 -14.52 -16.42 -2.78
N ARG A 364 -14.41 -17.62 -2.21
CA ARG A 364 -15.55 -18.34 -1.62
C ARG A 364 -16.15 -17.58 -0.43
N GLN A 365 -15.32 -17.00 0.43
CA GLN A 365 -15.77 -16.18 1.55
C GLN A 365 -16.51 -14.93 1.06
N ALA A 366 -15.92 -14.20 0.11
CA ALA A 366 -16.53 -13.00 -0.46
C ALA A 366 -17.85 -13.32 -1.19
N TYR A 367 -17.92 -14.45 -1.90
CA TYR A 367 -19.13 -14.93 -2.54
C TYR A 367 -20.23 -15.28 -1.53
N SER A 368 -19.88 -16.00 -0.44
CA SER A 368 -20.83 -16.32 0.63
C SER A 368 -21.36 -15.05 1.32
N SER A 369 -20.48 -14.07 1.60
CA SER A 369 -20.89 -12.79 2.18
C SER A 369 -21.79 -11.97 1.24
N TRP A 370 -21.55 -12.05 -0.08
CA TRP A 370 -22.43 -11.44 -1.06
C TRP A 370 -23.81 -12.11 -1.08
N GLN A 371 -23.90 -13.45 -1.06
CA GLN A 371 -25.17 -14.17 -0.99
C GLN A 371 -25.96 -13.79 0.28
N GLU A 372 -25.31 -13.82 1.44
CA GLU A 372 -25.90 -13.37 2.70
C GLU A 372 -26.44 -11.95 2.59
N ALA A 373 -25.66 -11.03 2.03
CA ALA A 373 -26.08 -9.63 1.90
C ALA A 373 -27.30 -9.46 0.98
N VAL A 374 -27.40 -10.23 -0.11
CA VAL A 374 -28.58 -10.26 -0.99
C VAL A 374 -29.82 -10.72 -0.22
N GLU A 375 -29.72 -11.81 0.53
CA GLU A 375 -30.81 -12.34 1.34
C GLU A 375 -31.24 -11.35 2.43
N LEU A 376 -30.29 -10.70 3.11
CA LEU A 376 -30.57 -9.68 4.12
C LEU A 376 -31.29 -8.47 3.54
N VAL A 377 -30.93 -7.98 2.37
CA VAL A 377 -31.65 -6.88 1.69
C VAL A 377 -33.08 -7.26 1.42
N GLN A 378 -33.34 -8.45 0.88
CA GLN A 378 -34.69 -8.92 0.57
C GLN A 378 -35.53 -9.10 1.83
N ALA A 379 -34.94 -9.69 2.88
CA ALA A 379 -35.63 -9.91 4.15
C ALA A 379 -35.93 -8.58 4.85
N SER A 380 -34.97 -7.67 4.96
CA SER A 380 -35.14 -6.39 5.64
C SER A 380 -36.17 -5.49 4.98
N SER A 381 -36.25 -5.50 3.65
CA SER A 381 -37.25 -4.71 2.91
C SER A 381 -38.68 -5.14 3.25
N ARG A 382 -38.92 -6.47 3.34
CA ARG A 382 -40.24 -7.00 3.77
C ARG A 382 -40.57 -6.67 5.22
N VAL A 383 -39.57 -6.73 6.11
CA VAL A 383 -39.76 -6.38 7.53
C VAL A 383 -40.12 -4.91 7.71
N VAL A 384 -39.50 -4.00 6.93
CA VAL A 384 -39.85 -2.57 6.97
C VAL A 384 -41.30 -2.35 6.53
N GLU A 385 -41.74 -2.96 5.42
CA GLU A 385 -43.13 -2.87 4.95
C GLU A 385 -44.13 -3.34 6.01
N GLN A 386 -43.84 -4.49 6.66
CA GLN A 386 -44.70 -5.01 7.74
C GLN A 386 -44.71 -4.13 8.98
N ALA A 387 -43.53 -3.57 9.36
CA ALA A 387 -43.43 -2.68 10.51
C ALA A 387 -44.16 -1.32 10.30
N GLU A 388 -44.10 -0.79 9.07
CA GLU A 388 -44.86 0.43 8.70
C GLU A 388 -46.37 0.19 8.81
N GLU A 389 -46.83 -0.95 8.34
CA GLU A 389 -48.26 -1.32 8.46
C GLU A 389 -48.66 -1.55 9.95
N ALA A 390 -47.78 -2.17 10.76
CA ALA A 390 -48.01 -2.34 12.20
C ALA A 390 -48.16 -1.00 12.92
N VAL A 391 -47.28 -0.01 12.63
CA VAL A 391 -47.40 1.35 13.18
C VAL A 391 -48.69 2.01 12.73
N ARG A 392 -49.10 1.89 11.46
CA ARG A 392 -50.33 2.44 10.94
C ARG A 392 -51.56 1.87 11.68
N LEU A 393 -51.59 0.54 11.86
CA LEU A 393 -52.68 -0.15 12.57
C LEU A 393 -52.69 0.19 14.06
N ALA A 394 -51.53 0.22 14.72
CA ALA A 394 -51.44 0.60 16.15
C ALA A 394 -51.97 2.03 16.40
N ASN A 395 -51.59 2.99 15.54
CA ASN A 395 -52.10 4.36 15.60
C ASN A 395 -53.63 4.43 15.38
N ALA A 396 -54.17 3.68 14.41
CA ALA A 396 -55.61 3.64 14.14
C ALA A 396 -56.40 3.07 15.32
N ARG A 397 -55.92 1.97 15.93
CA ARG A 397 -56.53 1.36 17.13
C ARG A 397 -56.45 2.29 18.34
N TYR A 398 -55.31 2.97 18.55
CA TYR A 398 -55.15 3.92 19.64
C TYR A 398 -56.08 5.14 19.47
N SER A 399 -56.24 5.67 18.27
CA SER A 399 -57.14 6.78 17.98
C SER A 399 -58.62 6.39 18.17
N ALA A 400 -58.99 5.14 17.82
CA ALA A 400 -60.33 4.59 18.04
C ALA A 400 -60.61 4.18 19.50
N GLY A 401 -59.63 4.30 20.41
CA GLY A 401 -59.75 3.89 21.80
C GLY A 401 -59.74 2.37 22.06
N THR A 402 -59.39 1.57 21.07
CA THR A 402 -59.32 0.09 21.13
C THR A 402 -57.90 -0.45 21.30
N GLY A 403 -56.88 0.40 21.25
CA GLY A 403 -55.46 0.09 21.49
C GLY A 403 -54.88 0.96 22.58
N THR A 404 -53.66 0.63 23.02
CA THR A 404 -52.93 1.38 24.04
C THR A 404 -51.83 2.22 23.45
N GLN A 405 -51.39 3.27 24.14
CA GLN A 405 -50.18 4.03 23.76
C GLN A 405 -48.95 3.11 23.73
N LEU A 406 -48.88 2.08 24.57
CA LEU A 406 -47.79 1.14 24.61
C LEU A 406 -47.66 0.39 23.28
N ASP A 407 -48.80 -0.04 22.68
CA ASP A 407 -48.80 -0.72 21.38
C ASP A 407 -48.20 0.17 20.29
N VAL A 408 -48.50 1.48 20.29
CA VAL A 408 -47.95 2.45 19.34
C VAL A 408 -46.45 2.63 19.55
N LEU A 409 -45.99 2.83 20.79
CA LEU A 409 -44.56 2.99 21.08
C LEU A 409 -43.75 1.74 20.73
N GLN A 410 -44.34 0.55 21.01
CA GLN A 410 -43.65 -0.71 20.62
C GLN A 410 -43.56 -0.87 19.13
N ALA A 411 -44.63 -0.64 18.37
CA ALA A 411 -44.59 -0.68 16.90
C ALA A 411 -43.57 0.33 16.31
N GLN A 412 -43.41 1.51 16.92
CA GLN A 412 -42.43 2.50 16.51
C GLN A 412 -40.99 2.03 16.76
N VAL A 413 -40.70 1.37 17.89
CA VAL A 413 -39.39 0.78 18.17
C VAL A 413 -39.07 -0.29 17.14
N GLU A 414 -40.04 -1.16 16.81
CA GLU A 414 -39.90 -2.20 15.80
C GLU A 414 -39.62 -1.60 14.40
N LEU A 415 -40.34 -0.55 14.00
CA LEU A 415 -40.10 0.15 12.73
C LEU A 415 -38.73 0.80 12.69
N THR A 416 -38.31 1.47 13.77
CA THR A 416 -36.95 2.06 13.83
C THR A 416 -35.85 1.03 13.73
N THR A 417 -36.05 -0.13 14.36
CA THR A 417 -35.15 -1.27 14.28
C THR A 417 -35.11 -1.84 12.86
N ALA A 418 -36.29 -2.03 12.25
CA ALA A 418 -36.42 -2.54 10.87
C ALA A 418 -35.70 -1.63 9.86
N ARG A 419 -35.92 -0.30 9.94
CA ARG A 419 -35.25 0.68 9.06
C ARG A 419 -33.75 0.72 9.31
N SER A 420 -33.28 0.64 10.55
CA SER A 420 -31.84 0.57 10.88
C SER A 420 -31.18 -0.68 10.29
N ASN A 421 -31.88 -1.82 10.37
CA ASN A 421 -31.41 -3.09 9.78
C ASN A 421 -31.41 -3.04 8.24
N GLN A 422 -32.37 -2.38 7.62
CA GLN A 422 -32.42 -2.21 6.16
C GLN A 422 -31.26 -1.35 5.66
N VAL A 423 -30.95 -0.22 6.27
CA VAL A 423 -29.82 0.62 5.92
C VAL A 423 -28.52 -0.16 6.09
N GLN A 424 -28.40 -0.95 7.15
CA GLN A 424 -27.25 -1.83 7.38
C GLN A 424 -27.14 -2.90 6.29
N ALA A 425 -28.25 -3.49 5.85
CA ALA A 425 -28.28 -4.49 4.79
C ALA A 425 -27.80 -3.90 3.45
N TYR A 426 -28.22 -2.70 3.10
CA TYR A 426 -27.76 -1.99 1.90
C TYR A 426 -26.25 -1.70 1.95
N TYR A 427 -25.73 -1.27 3.10
CA TYR A 427 -24.30 -1.09 3.30
C TYR A 427 -23.55 -2.42 3.11
N ASN A 428 -23.98 -3.47 3.78
CA ASN A 428 -23.35 -4.79 3.69
C ASN A 428 -23.32 -5.29 2.24
N TYR A 429 -24.40 -5.09 1.48
CA TYR A 429 -24.48 -5.46 0.07
C TYR A 429 -23.45 -4.71 -0.77
N ASN A 430 -23.37 -3.39 -0.66
CA ASN A 430 -22.44 -2.58 -1.44
C ASN A 430 -20.97 -2.92 -1.14
N VAL A 431 -20.64 -3.17 0.13
CA VAL A 431 -19.31 -3.61 0.56
C VAL A 431 -19.02 -5.03 0.06
N ALA A 432 -19.97 -5.95 0.16
CA ALA A 432 -19.78 -7.33 -0.29
C ALA A 432 -19.56 -7.41 -1.82
N VAL A 433 -20.27 -6.63 -2.62
CA VAL A 433 -20.04 -6.52 -4.07
C VAL A 433 -18.62 -5.99 -4.37
N ALA A 434 -18.20 -4.95 -3.68
CA ALA A 434 -16.84 -4.39 -3.85
C ALA A 434 -15.76 -5.40 -3.43
N ALA A 435 -15.95 -6.10 -2.31
CA ALA A 435 -15.03 -7.12 -1.81
C ALA A 435 -14.94 -8.33 -2.77
N LEU A 436 -16.07 -8.77 -3.33
CA LEU A 436 -16.07 -9.87 -4.29
C LEU A 436 -15.36 -9.49 -5.59
N ARG A 437 -15.59 -8.28 -6.13
CA ARG A 437 -14.88 -7.78 -7.32
C ARG A 437 -13.37 -7.72 -7.07
N ARG A 438 -12.94 -7.23 -5.91
CA ARG A 438 -11.52 -7.23 -5.51
C ARG A 438 -10.98 -8.67 -5.41
N ALA A 439 -11.72 -9.59 -4.79
CA ALA A 439 -11.31 -10.99 -4.65
C ALA A 439 -11.15 -11.69 -6.01
N MET A 440 -11.96 -11.31 -7.01
CA MET A 440 -11.86 -11.76 -8.40
C MET A 440 -10.69 -11.16 -9.18
N GLY A 441 -9.99 -10.17 -8.61
CA GLY A 441 -8.90 -9.45 -9.29
C GLY A 441 -9.37 -8.50 -10.39
N LEU A 442 -10.64 -8.10 -10.36
CA LEU A 442 -11.18 -7.15 -11.34
C LEU A 442 -10.72 -5.72 -11.00
N THR A 443 -10.26 -5.02 -12.01
CA THR A 443 -9.96 -3.59 -11.91
C THR A 443 -11.26 -2.82 -11.67
N ASP A 444 -11.22 -1.79 -10.84
CA ASP A 444 -12.38 -0.95 -10.59
C ASP A 444 -12.85 -0.26 -11.90
N ALA A 445 -14.14 -0.35 -12.20
CA ALA A 445 -14.70 0.22 -13.43
C ALA A 445 -14.53 1.75 -13.53
N LEU A 446 -14.38 2.45 -12.39
CA LEU A 446 -14.14 3.90 -12.34
C LEU A 446 -12.68 4.28 -12.56
N VAL A 447 -11.75 3.31 -12.53
CA VAL A 447 -10.32 3.52 -12.83
C VAL A 447 -10.04 3.25 -14.31
N ALA A 448 -10.90 2.49 -14.97
CA ALA A 448 -10.73 2.10 -16.37
C ALA A 448 -11.25 3.16 -17.38
N GLN A 449 -11.78 4.27 -16.89
CA GLN A 449 -12.17 5.46 -17.67
C GLN A 449 -11.09 6.55 -17.57
#